data_9e63ff8984aee803d1ef396758f9d8fc
#
_entry.id   9e63ff8984aee803d1ef396758f9d8fc
#
_cell.length_a   1.000
_cell.length_b   1.000
_cell.length_c   1.000
_cell.angle_alpha   90.00
_cell.angle_beta   90.00
_cell.angle_gamma   90.00
#
_symmetry.space_group_name_H-M   'P 1'
#
loop_
_entity.id
_entity.type
_entity.pdbx_description
1 polymer ?
#
loop_
_entity_poly.entity_id
_entity_poly.type
_entity_poly.pdbx_seq_one_letter_code
_entity_poly.pdbx_strand_id
1 'polypeptide(L)'
;MPRNAEVDAWFEELDHPLKDAMLQVRRIILGSDPRITETIKWKSPTFVFNGNIASIEPRVKKQVSVLFHQGAGLPGKHPHLEGGGATVRYMRFVDLADVKAKRADLEAAIRAACDQNA
;
A
#
# COMPACT_ATOMS: atom_id res chain seq x y z
N MET A 1 -9.35 -13.79 4.40
CA MET A 1 -9.06 -12.51 3.78
C MET A 1 -9.47 -12.51 2.32
N PRO A 2 -10.20 -11.50 1.90
CA PRO A 2 -10.62 -11.44 0.50
C PRO A 2 -9.41 -11.19 -0.40
N ARG A 3 -9.22 -12.08 -1.37
CA ARG A 3 -8.23 -11.91 -2.42
C ARG A 3 -8.97 -11.75 -3.73
N ASN A 4 -8.41 -10.92 -4.59
CA ASN A 4 -9.00 -10.61 -5.88
C ASN A 4 -8.21 -11.35 -6.98
N ALA A 5 -8.90 -12.16 -7.78
CA ALA A 5 -8.25 -12.94 -8.82
C ALA A 5 -7.58 -12.07 -9.88
N GLU A 6 -8.13 -10.90 -10.17
CA GLU A 6 -7.52 -9.93 -11.09
C GLU A 6 -6.19 -9.41 -10.54
N VAL A 7 -6.13 -9.15 -9.24
CA VAL A 7 -4.90 -8.72 -8.59
C VAL A 7 -3.88 -9.85 -8.54
N ASP A 8 -4.33 -11.09 -8.27
CA ASP A 8 -3.43 -12.25 -8.31
C ASP A 8 -2.78 -12.39 -9.69
N ALA A 9 -3.58 -12.28 -10.77
CA ALA A 9 -3.07 -12.36 -12.14
C ALA A 9 -2.11 -11.21 -12.44
N TRP A 10 -2.40 -10.02 -11.95
CA TRP A 10 -1.52 -8.87 -12.13
C TRP A 10 -0.13 -9.15 -11.54
N PHE A 11 -0.06 -9.72 -10.33
CA PHE A 11 1.22 -10.06 -9.71
C PHE A 11 1.92 -11.21 -10.41
N GLU A 12 1.18 -12.19 -10.91
CA GLU A 12 1.77 -13.31 -11.67
C GLU A 12 2.50 -12.83 -12.92
N GLU A 13 1.96 -11.83 -13.59
CA GLU A 13 2.53 -11.25 -14.81
C GLU A 13 3.56 -10.17 -14.55
N LEU A 14 3.71 -9.74 -13.30
CA LEU A 14 4.61 -8.64 -12.96
C LEU A 14 6.07 -9.02 -13.17
N ASP A 15 6.78 -8.16 -13.90
CA ASP A 15 8.23 -8.22 -14.04
C ASP A 15 8.81 -7.00 -13.32
N HIS A 16 9.25 -7.20 -12.08
CA HIS A 16 9.78 -6.13 -11.25
C HIS A 16 10.87 -6.70 -10.34
N PRO A 17 12.02 -6.01 -10.21
CA PRO A 17 13.13 -6.53 -9.39
C PRO A 17 12.79 -6.70 -7.91
N LEU A 18 11.78 -6.00 -7.41
CA LEU A 18 11.35 -6.07 -6.02
C LEU A 18 9.98 -6.74 -5.86
N LYS A 19 9.63 -7.66 -6.76
CA LYS A 19 8.34 -8.35 -6.73
C LYS A 19 8.06 -9.01 -5.38
N ASP A 20 9.06 -9.67 -4.78
CA ASP A 20 8.89 -10.32 -3.49
C ASP A 20 8.51 -9.33 -2.39
N ALA A 21 9.15 -8.18 -2.38
CA ALA A 21 8.83 -7.11 -1.44
C ALA A 21 7.42 -6.57 -1.68
N MET A 22 7.02 -6.41 -2.95
CA MET A 22 5.67 -5.95 -3.29
C MET A 22 4.60 -6.94 -2.84
N LEU A 23 4.85 -8.25 -3.01
CA LEU A 23 3.93 -9.28 -2.54
C LEU A 23 3.78 -9.26 -1.02
N GLN A 24 4.87 -8.99 -0.31
CA GLN A 24 4.82 -8.87 1.15
C GLN A 24 4.03 -7.62 1.58
N VAL A 25 4.21 -6.50 0.90
CA VAL A 25 3.41 -5.28 1.14
C VAL A 25 1.92 -5.58 0.96
N ARG A 26 1.56 -6.25 -0.13
CA ARG A 26 0.16 -6.66 -0.37
C ARG A 26 -0.38 -7.46 0.81
N ARG A 27 0.38 -8.46 1.26
CA ARG A 27 -0.03 -9.33 2.37
C ARG A 27 -0.22 -8.54 3.66
N ILE A 28 0.69 -7.64 3.96
CA ILE A 28 0.61 -6.79 5.15
C ILE A 28 -0.64 -5.90 5.09
N ILE A 29 -0.88 -5.26 3.96
CA ILE A 29 -2.03 -4.37 3.81
C ILE A 29 -3.35 -5.13 3.99
N LEU A 30 -3.50 -6.26 3.31
CA LEU A 30 -4.72 -7.07 3.42
C LEU A 30 -4.92 -7.62 4.84
N GLY A 31 -3.84 -7.88 5.56
CA GLY A 31 -3.90 -8.35 6.93
C GLY A 31 -4.07 -7.27 7.98
N SER A 32 -3.90 -6.00 7.60
CA SER A 32 -3.92 -4.89 8.55
C SER A 32 -5.32 -4.54 9.04
N ASP A 33 -6.32 -4.71 8.17
CA ASP A 33 -7.69 -4.29 8.50
C ASP A 33 -8.68 -5.15 7.69
N PRO A 34 -9.66 -5.79 8.36
CA PRO A 34 -10.61 -6.66 7.65
C PRO A 34 -11.59 -5.91 6.74
N ARG A 35 -11.67 -4.60 6.85
CA ARG A 35 -12.55 -3.77 6.02
C ARG A 35 -12.00 -3.57 4.59
N ILE A 36 -10.71 -3.82 4.38
CA ILE A 36 -10.05 -3.55 3.09
C ILE A 36 -10.36 -4.63 2.06
N THR A 37 -10.63 -4.19 0.83
CA THR A 37 -10.64 -5.03 -0.35
C THR A 37 -9.60 -4.52 -1.34
N GLU A 38 -9.25 -5.35 -2.33
CA GLU A 38 -8.27 -4.96 -3.34
C GLU A 38 -8.89 -5.03 -4.74
N THR A 39 -8.35 -4.23 -5.66
CA THR A 39 -8.74 -4.20 -7.06
C THR A 39 -7.60 -3.64 -7.91
N ILE A 40 -7.77 -3.62 -9.21
CA ILE A 40 -6.84 -2.94 -10.11
C ILE A 40 -7.47 -1.62 -10.57
N LYS A 41 -6.76 -0.52 -10.34
CA LYS A 41 -7.11 0.80 -10.86
C LYS A 41 -5.86 1.44 -11.44
N TRP A 42 -5.99 2.12 -12.57
CA TRP A 42 -4.85 2.76 -13.23
C TRP A 42 -3.68 1.79 -13.45
N LYS A 43 -4.01 0.52 -13.76
CA LYS A 43 -3.03 -0.57 -13.96
C LYS A 43 -2.18 -0.88 -12.72
N SER A 44 -2.67 -0.54 -11.53
CA SER A 44 -1.96 -0.75 -10.27
C SER A 44 -2.85 -1.41 -9.23
N PRO A 45 -2.30 -2.28 -8.37
CA PRO A 45 -3.05 -2.79 -7.23
C PRO A 45 -3.47 -1.65 -6.33
N THR A 46 -4.76 -1.57 -6.04
CA THR A 46 -5.35 -0.52 -5.22
C THR A 46 -6.19 -1.13 -4.11
N PHE A 47 -6.02 -0.63 -2.91
CA PHE A 47 -6.70 -1.10 -1.71
C PHE A 47 -7.78 -0.09 -1.34
N VAL A 48 -8.98 -0.61 -1.07
CA VAL A 48 -10.20 0.21 -1.03
C VAL A 48 -11.00 -0.08 0.24
N PHE A 49 -11.46 0.96 0.89
CA PHE A 49 -12.53 0.93 1.90
C PHE A 49 -13.20 2.31 1.93
N ASN A 50 -14.45 2.39 1.50
CA ASN A 50 -15.20 3.65 1.38
C ASN A 50 -14.40 4.71 0.59
N GLY A 51 -13.73 4.27 -0.47
CA GLY A 51 -12.84 5.08 -1.28
C GLY A 51 -11.45 4.47 -1.33
N ASN A 52 -10.58 5.06 -2.12
CA ASN A 52 -9.22 4.55 -2.31
C ASN A 52 -8.37 4.83 -1.07
N ILE A 53 -7.76 3.79 -0.53
CA ILE A 53 -6.85 3.88 0.63
C ILE A 53 -5.42 4.03 0.15
N ALA A 54 -4.92 3.05 -0.61
CA ALA A 54 -3.53 3.01 -1.03
C ALA A 54 -3.39 2.26 -2.34
N SER A 55 -2.32 2.55 -3.07
CA SER A 55 -1.97 1.84 -4.30
C SER A 55 -0.48 1.52 -4.30
N ILE A 56 -0.10 0.38 -4.89
CA ILE A 56 1.30 0.04 -5.11
C ILE A 56 1.69 0.56 -6.50
N GLU A 57 2.74 1.38 -6.56
CA GLU A 57 3.20 1.99 -7.81
C GLU A 57 4.24 1.09 -8.49
N PRO A 58 3.92 0.44 -9.63
CA PRO A 58 4.84 -0.51 -10.27
C PRO A 58 5.90 0.12 -11.16
N ARG A 59 5.77 1.41 -11.46
CA ARG A 59 6.69 2.07 -12.42
C ARG A 59 8.02 2.45 -11.81
N VAL A 60 8.10 2.54 -10.49
CA VAL A 60 9.36 2.80 -9.78
C VAL A 60 10.09 1.47 -9.59
N LYS A 61 11.28 1.33 -10.18
CA LYS A 61 12.01 0.04 -10.17
C LYS A 61 13.02 -0.08 -9.04
N LYS A 62 13.47 1.03 -8.46
CA LYS A 62 14.52 1.04 -7.44
C LYS A 62 13.99 0.80 -6.03
N GLN A 63 12.69 0.93 -5.84
CA GLN A 63 12.06 0.74 -4.53
C GLN A 63 10.60 0.37 -4.71
N VAL A 64 10.00 -0.17 -3.65
CA VAL A 64 8.54 -0.36 -3.59
C VAL A 64 7.95 0.95 -3.09
N SER A 65 7.02 1.53 -3.84
CA SER A 65 6.38 2.77 -3.47
C SER A 65 4.89 2.52 -3.25
N VAL A 66 4.40 2.83 -2.06
CA VAL A 66 2.97 2.74 -1.71
C VAL A 66 2.44 4.16 -1.59
N LEU A 67 1.47 4.49 -2.43
CA LEU A 67 0.83 5.80 -2.44
C LEU A 67 -0.40 5.75 -1.55
N PHE A 68 -0.44 6.59 -0.52
CA PHE A 68 -1.61 6.78 0.33
C PHE A 68 -2.41 7.96 -0.22
N HIS A 69 -3.59 7.70 -0.76
CA HIS A 69 -4.38 8.70 -1.49
C HIS A 69 -4.78 9.90 -0.64
N GLN A 70 -4.99 9.70 0.67
CA GLN A 70 -5.30 10.76 1.62
C GLN A 70 -4.28 10.84 2.74
N GLY A 71 -3.03 10.49 2.43
CA GLY A 71 -1.97 10.34 3.42
C GLY A 71 -1.67 11.59 4.23
N ALA A 72 -1.83 12.76 3.63
CA ALA A 72 -1.55 14.03 4.30
C ALA A 72 -2.44 14.27 5.52
N GLY A 73 -3.64 13.73 5.53
CA GLY A 73 -4.62 13.95 6.60
C GLY A 73 -4.74 12.79 7.59
N LEU A 74 -3.89 11.78 7.52
CA LEU A 74 -4.02 10.62 8.40
C LEU A 74 -3.85 11.01 9.88
N PRO A 75 -4.74 10.51 10.75
CA PRO A 75 -4.58 10.75 12.19
C PRO A 75 -3.38 9.98 12.75
N GLY A 76 -2.74 10.53 13.76
CA GLY A 76 -1.60 9.92 14.43
C GLY A 76 -0.27 10.32 13.79
N LYS A 77 0.80 9.67 14.22
CA LYS A 77 2.15 9.93 13.73
C LYS A 77 2.58 8.81 12.78
N HIS A 78 3.06 9.18 11.60
CA HIS A 78 3.49 8.23 10.59
C HIS A 78 4.86 8.69 10.06
N PRO A 79 5.95 8.35 10.78
CA PRO A 79 7.29 8.91 10.48
C PRO A 79 7.84 8.48 9.13
N HIS A 80 7.36 7.38 8.56
CA HIS A 80 7.85 6.90 7.26
C HIS A 80 7.02 7.40 6.08
N LEU A 81 5.97 8.18 6.31
CA LEU A 81 5.24 8.82 5.22
C LEU A 81 6.02 10.02 4.71
N GLU A 82 6.19 10.08 3.39
CA GLU A 82 7.00 11.09 2.71
C GLU A 82 6.16 11.85 1.69
N GLY A 83 6.67 13.00 1.30
CA GLY A 83 6.10 13.81 0.23
C GLY A 83 5.52 15.12 0.73
N GLY A 84 5.00 15.88 -0.19
CA GLY A 84 4.36 17.15 0.05
C GLY A 84 3.05 17.24 -0.73
N GLY A 85 2.32 18.30 -0.54
CA GLY A 85 1.06 18.51 -1.22
C GLY A 85 -0.14 18.31 -0.30
N ALA A 86 -1.34 18.51 -0.85
CA ALA A 86 -2.56 18.63 -0.06
C ALA A 86 -3.10 17.29 0.43
N THR A 87 -2.90 16.19 -0.30
CA THR A 87 -3.60 14.93 -0.02
C THR A 87 -2.68 13.71 0.03
N VAL A 88 -1.75 13.57 -0.90
CA VAL A 88 -1.00 12.34 -1.13
C VAL A 88 0.25 12.27 -0.28
N ARG A 89 0.55 11.06 0.24
CA ARG A 89 1.86 10.73 0.84
C ARG A 89 2.29 9.36 0.36
N TYR A 90 3.59 9.08 0.45
CA TYR A 90 4.20 7.83 0.01
C TYR A 90 4.90 7.16 1.16
N MET A 91 4.85 5.83 1.20
CA MET A 91 5.74 5.03 2.03
C MET A 91 6.58 4.16 1.10
N ARG A 92 7.90 4.24 1.22
CA ARG A 92 8.83 3.58 0.31
C ARG A 92 9.69 2.57 1.04
N PHE A 93 9.99 1.47 0.34
CA PHE A 93 10.77 0.37 0.88
C PHE A 93 11.86 0.02 -0.13
N VAL A 94 13.10 -0.08 0.32
CA VAL A 94 14.22 -0.35 -0.59
C VAL A 94 14.35 -1.83 -0.95
N ASP A 95 13.87 -2.73 -0.08
CA ASP A 95 13.91 -4.17 -0.29
C ASP A 95 12.96 -4.88 0.69
N LEU A 96 12.97 -6.21 0.67
CA LEU A 96 12.13 -7.03 1.54
C LEU A 96 12.45 -6.80 3.03
N ALA A 97 13.72 -6.66 3.37
CA ALA A 97 14.13 -6.41 4.76
C ALA A 97 13.56 -5.10 5.28
N ASP A 98 13.53 -4.07 4.44
CA ASP A 98 12.97 -2.77 4.77
C ASP A 98 11.45 -2.85 4.99
N VAL A 99 10.74 -3.66 4.17
CA VAL A 99 9.32 -3.92 4.37
C VAL A 99 9.07 -4.50 5.75
N LYS A 100 9.86 -5.49 6.14
CA LYS A 100 9.74 -6.12 7.47
C LYS A 100 10.03 -5.14 8.59
N ALA A 101 11.04 -4.28 8.41
CA ALA A 101 11.41 -3.29 9.41
C ALA A 101 10.33 -2.23 9.62
N LYS A 102 9.63 -1.85 8.55
CA LYS A 102 8.59 -0.81 8.58
C LYS A 102 7.17 -1.37 8.70
N ARG A 103 7.04 -2.68 8.93
CA ARG A 103 5.74 -3.36 8.94
C ARG A 103 4.74 -2.70 9.89
N ALA A 104 5.15 -2.41 11.11
CA ALA A 104 4.26 -1.82 12.12
C ALA A 104 3.75 -0.45 11.67
N ASP A 105 4.61 0.36 11.05
CA ASP A 105 4.22 1.67 10.54
C ASP A 105 3.27 1.57 9.36
N LEU A 106 3.50 0.59 8.47
CA LEU A 106 2.59 0.34 7.35
C LEU A 106 1.22 -0.09 7.86
N GLU A 107 1.16 -1.01 8.81
CA GLU A 107 -0.09 -1.47 9.40
C GLU A 107 -0.84 -0.31 10.07
N ALA A 108 -0.13 0.52 10.82
CA ALA A 108 -0.72 1.67 11.51
C ALA A 108 -1.30 2.69 10.52
N ALA A 109 -0.58 2.96 9.44
CA ALA A 109 -1.04 3.90 8.41
C ALA A 109 -2.29 3.38 7.69
N ILE A 110 -2.33 2.08 7.40
CA ILE A 110 -3.50 1.46 6.75
C ILE A 110 -4.72 1.54 7.66
N ARG A 111 -4.58 1.19 8.95
CA ARG A 111 -5.69 1.28 9.91
C ARG A 111 -6.18 2.71 10.07
N ALA A 112 -5.26 3.68 10.14
CA ALA A 112 -5.62 5.09 10.23
C ALA A 112 -6.40 5.55 9.01
N ALA A 113 -6.00 5.10 7.82
CA ALA A 113 -6.70 5.43 6.58
C ALA A 113 -8.10 4.83 6.55
N CYS A 114 -8.27 3.59 7.01
CA CYS A 114 -9.59 2.98 7.12
C CYS A 114 -10.47 3.73 8.12
N ASP A 115 -9.94 4.08 9.28
CA ASP A 115 -10.67 4.84 10.29
C ASP A 115 -11.09 6.22 9.76
N GLN A 116 -10.24 6.86 8.98
CA GLN A 116 -10.54 8.15 8.36
C GLN A 116 -11.73 8.05 7.39
N ASN A 117 -11.86 6.92 6.71
CA ASN A 117 -12.91 6.69 5.71
C ASN A 117 -14.17 6.04 6.30
N ALA A 118 -14.13 5.66 7.54
CA ALA A 118 -15.27 5.01 8.18
C ALA A 118 -16.46 5.95 8.40
#